data_65780098dc11b4ac17dc96f38771ad18
#
_entry.id   65780098dc11b4ac17dc96f38771ad18
#
_cell.length_a   1.000
_cell.length_b   1.000
_cell.length_c   1.000
_cell.angle_alpha   90.00
_cell.angle_beta   90.00
_cell.angle_gamma   90.00
#
_symmetry.space_group_name_H-M   'P 1'
#
loop_
_entity.id
_entity.type
_entity.pdbx_description
1 polymer ?
#
loop_
_entity_poly.entity_id
_entity_poly.type
_entity_poly.pdbx_seq_one_letter_code
_entity_poly.pdbx_strand_id
1 'polypeptide(L)'
;MSALESSVVTKVVLAAYGFSENASVRRFGNGHINGTYLIEEQQKRIILQQINRQIFPNTEALISNALAIEHHLLTKQQQGEYQLQVLRQQPSCDGDYLIGDNQDLRALQFIDGGRSIEVVENPEQAFAAAFTFGQFAKALSDFDASKLYSVIPNFHNLAMRFAQLEQAIAADAVGRLAACQSLVAECLSAK
;
A
#
# COMPACT_ATOMS: atom_id res chain seq x y z
N MET A 1 -23.13 10.00 0.10
CA MET A 1 -22.00 9.73 -0.82
C MET A 1 -21.73 10.97 -1.64
N SER A 2 -20.47 11.42 -1.72
CA SER A 2 -20.10 12.47 -2.69
C SER A 2 -20.17 11.91 -4.12
N ALA A 3 -20.33 12.78 -5.13
CA ALA A 3 -20.41 12.34 -6.53
C ALA A 3 -19.16 11.55 -7.01
N LEU A 4 -18.00 11.78 -6.40
CA LEU A 4 -16.74 11.05 -6.67
C LEU A 4 -16.74 9.64 -6.06
N GLU A 5 -17.35 9.44 -4.90
CA GLU A 5 -17.48 8.12 -4.27
C GLU A 5 -18.44 7.24 -5.07
N SER A 6 -19.48 7.83 -5.65
CA SER A 6 -20.47 7.13 -6.50
C SER A 6 -19.91 6.65 -7.83
N SER A 7 -18.78 7.19 -8.31
CA SER A 7 -18.19 6.79 -9.59
C SER A 7 -17.30 5.54 -9.49
N VAL A 8 -16.68 5.28 -8.33
CA VAL A 8 -15.76 4.15 -8.11
C VAL A 8 -16.51 2.97 -7.50
N VAL A 9 -17.31 3.22 -6.45
CA VAL A 9 -18.06 2.17 -5.74
C VAL A 9 -19.46 2.09 -6.28
N THR A 10 -19.61 1.40 -7.39
CA THR A 10 -20.91 1.18 -8.06
C THR A 10 -21.70 0.06 -7.39
N LYS A 11 -22.99 -0.08 -7.71
CA LYS A 11 -23.81 -1.22 -7.29
C LYS A 11 -23.22 -2.57 -7.68
N VAL A 12 -22.57 -2.64 -8.86
CA VAL A 12 -21.89 -3.84 -9.34
C VAL A 12 -20.72 -4.21 -8.41
N VAL A 13 -19.91 -3.22 -7.99
CA VAL A 13 -18.80 -3.43 -7.05
C VAL A 13 -19.31 -3.88 -5.67
N LEU A 14 -20.39 -3.29 -5.17
CA LEU A 14 -21.00 -3.72 -3.91
C LEU A 14 -21.48 -5.17 -3.99
N ALA A 15 -22.21 -5.52 -5.06
CA ALA A 15 -22.71 -6.87 -5.29
C ALA A 15 -21.57 -7.89 -5.42
N ALA A 16 -20.47 -7.54 -6.08
CA ALA A 16 -19.29 -8.40 -6.23
C ALA A 16 -18.68 -8.83 -4.89
N TYR A 17 -18.86 -8.04 -3.84
CA TYR A 17 -18.45 -8.39 -2.47
C TYR A 17 -19.62 -8.77 -1.56
N GLY A 18 -20.81 -9.01 -2.12
CA GLY A 18 -22.00 -9.45 -1.39
C GLY A 18 -22.56 -8.41 -0.42
N PHE A 19 -22.50 -7.13 -0.81
CA PHE A 19 -23.18 -6.03 -0.14
C PHE A 19 -24.43 -5.62 -0.90
N SER A 20 -25.44 -5.11 -0.18
CA SER A 20 -26.61 -4.50 -0.80
C SER A 20 -26.29 -3.09 -1.33
N GLU A 21 -27.18 -2.54 -2.15
CA GLU A 21 -27.11 -1.16 -2.63
C GLU A 21 -27.22 -0.10 -1.49
N ASN A 22 -27.67 -0.53 -0.29
CA ASN A 22 -27.80 0.33 0.87
C ASN A 22 -26.58 0.32 1.78
N ALA A 23 -25.52 -0.41 1.44
CA ALA A 23 -24.28 -0.43 2.21
C ALA A 23 -23.70 0.99 2.35
N SER A 24 -23.20 1.30 3.53
CA SER A 24 -22.49 2.55 3.79
C SER A 24 -21.13 2.52 3.09
N VAL A 25 -20.82 3.57 2.35
CA VAL A 25 -19.54 3.75 1.66
C VAL A 25 -18.97 5.11 2.06
N ARG A 26 -17.75 5.13 2.54
CA ARG A 26 -17.04 6.37 2.86
C ARG A 26 -15.55 6.27 2.59
N ARG A 27 -14.91 7.39 2.30
CA ARG A 27 -13.44 7.45 2.24
C ARG A 27 -12.82 7.03 3.57
N PHE A 28 -11.68 6.34 3.49
CA PHE A 28 -11.01 5.78 4.66
C PHE A 28 -9.50 6.03 4.61
N GLY A 29 -8.95 6.54 5.72
CA GLY A 29 -7.52 6.83 5.86
C GLY A 29 -7.06 8.07 5.08
N ASN A 30 -5.77 8.41 5.26
CA ASN A 30 -5.13 9.60 4.67
C ASN A 30 -4.14 9.24 3.55
N GLY A 31 -4.30 8.06 2.95
CA GLY A 31 -3.42 7.61 1.85
C GLY A 31 -3.58 8.49 0.60
N HIS A 32 -2.46 8.88 -0.01
CA HIS A 32 -2.43 9.78 -1.17
C HIS A 32 -2.25 9.06 -2.52
N ILE A 33 -1.92 7.75 -2.50
CA ILE A 33 -1.62 7.00 -3.72
C ILE A 33 -2.88 6.32 -4.27
N ASN A 34 -3.54 5.52 -3.44
CA ASN A 34 -4.72 4.76 -3.81
C ASN A 34 -6.00 5.43 -3.28
N GLY A 35 -7.09 5.35 -4.05
CA GLY A 35 -8.41 5.65 -3.51
C GLY A 35 -8.82 4.55 -2.53
N THR A 36 -9.04 4.89 -1.25
CA THR A 36 -9.38 3.91 -0.22
C THR A 36 -10.75 4.21 0.37
N TYR A 37 -11.59 3.20 0.46
CA TYR A 37 -12.97 3.29 0.91
C TYR A 37 -13.27 2.21 1.94
N LEU A 38 -14.00 2.55 2.99
CA LEU A 38 -14.63 1.59 3.90
C LEU A 38 -16.05 1.33 3.39
N ILE A 39 -16.38 0.06 3.21
CA ILE A 39 -17.73 -0.42 2.90
C ILE A 39 -18.24 -1.18 4.12
N GLU A 40 -19.43 -0.79 4.62
CA GLU A 40 -20.02 -1.34 5.83
C GLU A 40 -21.50 -1.66 5.61
N GLU A 41 -21.92 -2.83 6.05
CA GLU A 41 -23.32 -3.22 6.13
C GLU A 41 -23.51 -4.21 7.28
N GLN A 42 -24.33 -3.83 8.26
CA GLN A 42 -24.49 -4.61 9.49
C GLN A 42 -23.16 -4.87 10.20
N GLN A 43 -22.72 -6.13 10.30
CA GLN A 43 -21.42 -6.53 10.89
C GLN A 43 -20.34 -6.76 9.85
N LYS A 44 -20.68 -6.68 8.56
CA LYS A 44 -19.72 -6.90 7.47
C LYS A 44 -19.01 -5.62 7.12
N ARG A 45 -17.67 -5.66 7.08
CA ARG A 45 -16.82 -4.52 6.73
C ARG A 45 -15.66 -4.97 5.86
N ILE A 46 -15.36 -4.20 4.84
CA ILE A 46 -14.15 -4.37 4.01
C ILE A 46 -13.54 -3.01 3.70
N ILE A 47 -12.26 -3.02 3.41
CA ILE A 47 -11.57 -1.88 2.78
C ILE A 47 -11.49 -2.14 1.29
N LEU A 48 -12.13 -1.32 0.48
CA LEU A 48 -11.97 -1.32 -0.97
C LEU A 48 -10.88 -0.31 -1.35
N GLN A 49 -9.94 -0.72 -2.20
CA GLN A 49 -8.92 0.16 -2.74
C GLN A 49 -8.99 0.22 -4.26
N GLN A 50 -9.05 1.44 -4.79
CA GLN A 50 -8.76 1.70 -6.20
C GLN A 50 -7.26 1.91 -6.35
N ILE A 51 -6.61 0.99 -7.04
CA ILE A 51 -5.16 0.99 -7.26
C ILE A 51 -4.80 2.05 -8.30
N ASN A 52 -3.86 2.91 -7.97
CA ASN A 52 -3.33 3.90 -8.89
C ASN A 52 -2.38 3.23 -9.90
N ARG A 53 -2.87 3.00 -11.11
CA ARG A 53 -2.09 2.35 -12.19
C ARG A 53 -0.93 3.19 -12.71
N GLN A 54 -0.90 4.48 -12.47
CA GLN A 54 0.27 5.30 -12.79
C GLN A 54 1.47 4.95 -11.91
N ILE A 55 1.21 4.52 -10.67
CA ILE A 55 2.24 4.08 -9.72
C ILE A 55 2.46 2.57 -9.82
N PHE A 56 1.36 1.79 -9.94
CA PHE A 56 1.36 0.33 -10.02
C PHE A 56 0.81 -0.12 -11.37
N PRO A 57 1.62 -0.08 -12.45
CA PRO A 57 1.14 -0.37 -13.79
C PRO A 57 0.68 -1.82 -13.99
N ASN A 58 1.20 -2.76 -13.20
CA ASN A 58 0.80 -4.17 -13.21
C ASN A 58 0.10 -4.52 -11.89
N THR A 59 -1.22 -4.41 -11.87
CA THR A 59 -2.05 -4.69 -10.70
C THR A 59 -2.10 -6.17 -10.35
N GLU A 60 -2.01 -7.06 -11.33
CA GLU A 60 -1.97 -8.52 -11.10
C GLU A 60 -0.69 -8.92 -10.36
N ALA A 61 0.46 -8.37 -10.76
CA ALA A 61 1.72 -8.58 -10.07
C ALA A 61 1.68 -8.06 -8.62
N LEU A 62 1.02 -6.91 -8.38
CA LEU A 62 0.82 -6.37 -7.04
C LEU A 62 0.01 -7.33 -6.15
N ILE A 63 -1.08 -7.90 -6.69
CA ILE A 63 -1.91 -8.86 -5.95
C ILE A 63 -1.15 -10.16 -5.73
N SER A 64 -0.44 -10.67 -6.73
CA SER A 64 0.38 -11.89 -6.60
C SER A 64 1.41 -11.75 -5.47
N ASN A 65 2.12 -10.62 -5.40
CA ASN A 65 3.05 -10.33 -4.31
C ASN A 65 2.34 -10.30 -2.95
N ALA A 66 1.19 -9.61 -2.88
CA ALA A 66 0.42 -9.51 -1.64
C ALA A 66 -0.04 -10.88 -1.12
N LEU A 67 -0.55 -11.73 -2.01
CA LEU A 67 -0.98 -13.09 -1.66
C LEU A 67 0.19 -14.00 -1.26
N ALA A 68 1.34 -13.88 -1.91
CA ALA A 68 2.54 -14.65 -1.56
C ALA A 68 3.04 -14.31 -0.15
N ILE A 69 3.09 -13.01 0.18
CA ILE A 69 3.47 -12.53 1.52
C ILE A 69 2.41 -12.92 2.56
N GLU A 70 1.13 -12.74 2.26
CA GLU A 70 0.02 -13.14 3.13
C GLU A 70 0.12 -14.64 3.49
N HIS A 71 0.27 -15.49 2.48
CA HIS A 71 0.39 -16.93 2.68
C HIS A 71 1.58 -17.31 3.58
N HIS A 72 2.74 -16.72 3.32
CA HIS A 72 3.94 -16.93 4.14
C HIS A 72 3.72 -16.53 5.60
N LEU A 73 3.19 -15.34 5.85
CA LEU A 73 2.93 -14.84 7.20
C LEU A 73 1.88 -15.66 7.94
N LEU A 74 0.83 -16.13 7.25
CA LEU A 74 -0.16 -17.04 7.82
C LEU A 74 0.46 -18.39 8.21
N THR A 75 1.39 -18.90 7.39
CA THR A 75 2.16 -20.11 7.73
C THR A 75 3.00 -19.89 8.99
N LYS A 76 3.69 -18.74 9.08
CA LYS A 76 4.45 -18.38 10.29
C LYS A 76 3.57 -18.23 11.53
N GLN A 77 2.34 -17.71 11.39
CA GLN A 77 1.37 -17.66 12.49
C GLN A 77 0.98 -19.06 12.98
N GLN A 78 0.70 -19.99 12.06
CA GLN A 78 0.36 -21.39 12.39
C GLN A 78 1.51 -22.09 13.12
N GLN A 79 2.75 -21.73 12.81
CA GLN A 79 3.96 -22.25 13.46
C GLN A 79 4.27 -21.55 14.81
N GLY A 80 3.53 -20.50 15.18
CA GLY A 80 3.78 -19.71 16.38
C GLY A 80 4.95 -18.72 16.27
N GLU A 81 5.48 -18.53 15.05
CA GLU A 81 6.65 -17.67 14.79
C GLU A 81 6.31 -16.21 14.48
N TYR A 82 5.02 -15.91 14.22
CA TYR A 82 4.53 -14.56 13.94
C TYR A 82 3.21 -14.31 14.67
N GLN A 83 3.13 -13.21 15.42
CA GLN A 83 1.97 -12.93 16.28
C GLN A 83 1.20 -11.65 15.88
N LEU A 84 1.74 -10.88 14.94
CA LEU A 84 1.03 -9.69 14.46
C LEU A 84 -0.11 -10.10 13.53
N GLN A 85 -1.14 -9.26 13.48
CA GLN A 85 -2.26 -9.49 12.58
C GLN A 85 -1.80 -9.38 11.11
N VAL A 86 -2.13 -10.41 10.32
CA VAL A 86 -1.84 -10.41 8.87
C VAL A 86 -2.96 -9.68 8.14
N LEU A 87 -2.58 -8.67 7.35
CA LEU A 87 -3.52 -8.01 6.45
C LEU A 87 -3.89 -8.97 5.30
N ARG A 88 -5.18 -9.31 5.19
CA ARG A 88 -5.66 -10.29 4.23
C ARG A 88 -6.31 -9.64 3.03
N GLN A 89 -6.01 -10.19 1.85
CA GLN A 89 -6.76 -9.89 0.65
C GLN A 89 -8.15 -10.53 0.76
N GLN A 90 -9.19 -9.80 0.35
CA GLN A 90 -10.56 -10.25 0.34
C GLN A 90 -11.00 -10.50 -1.10
N PRO A 91 -11.21 -11.76 -1.52
CA PRO A 91 -11.71 -12.02 -2.86
C PRO A 91 -13.18 -11.60 -3.00
N SER A 92 -13.62 -11.37 -4.24
CA SER A 92 -15.03 -11.21 -4.59
C SER A 92 -15.80 -12.52 -4.31
N CYS A 93 -17.12 -12.46 -4.45
CA CYS A 93 -17.98 -13.67 -4.37
C CYS A 93 -17.64 -14.71 -5.43
N ASP A 94 -17.09 -14.31 -6.57
CA ASP A 94 -16.65 -15.17 -7.66
C ASP A 94 -15.21 -15.68 -7.48
N GLY A 95 -14.51 -15.22 -6.44
CA GLY A 95 -13.15 -15.64 -6.12
C GLY A 95 -12.06 -14.72 -6.67
N ASP A 96 -12.42 -13.63 -7.35
CA ASP A 96 -11.47 -12.71 -7.95
C ASP A 96 -10.90 -11.73 -6.93
N TYR A 97 -9.57 -11.53 -6.93
CA TYR A 97 -8.89 -10.55 -6.09
C TYR A 97 -8.80 -9.16 -6.71
N LEU A 98 -9.05 -9.06 -8.01
CA LEU A 98 -9.15 -7.80 -8.75
C LEU A 98 -10.48 -7.76 -9.48
N ILE A 99 -11.20 -6.64 -9.38
CA ILE A 99 -12.46 -6.41 -10.09
C ILE A 99 -12.45 -5.02 -10.73
N GLY A 100 -13.53 -4.72 -11.48
CA GLY A 100 -13.69 -3.47 -12.22
C GLY A 100 -13.25 -3.59 -13.68
N ASP A 101 -13.66 -2.64 -14.50
CA ASP A 101 -13.44 -2.67 -15.95
C ASP A 101 -11.97 -2.73 -16.35
N ASN A 102 -11.09 -2.14 -15.51
CA ASN A 102 -9.64 -2.13 -15.69
C ASN A 102 -8.92 -3.05 -14.70
N GLN A 103 -9.63 -3.87 -13.90
CA GLN A 103 -9.06 -4.71 -12.84
C GLN A 103 -8.15 -3.90 -11.90
N ASP A 104 -8.61 -2.76 -11.44
CA ASP A 104 -7.89 -1.86 -10.55
C ASP A 104 -8.49 -1.74 -9.13
N LEU A 105 -9.57 -2.47 -8.86
CA LEU A 105 -10.20 -2.52 -7.56
C LEU A 105 -9.85 -3.81 -6.84
N ARG A 106 -9.35 -3.69 -5.61
CA ARG A 106 -9.13 -4.81 -4.69
C ARG A 106 -9.82 -4.56 -3.35
N ALA A 107 -10.15 -5.61 -2.64
CA ALA A 107 -10.61 -5.51 -1.26
C ALA A 107 -9.64 -6.13 -0.28
N LEU A 108 -9.63 -5.58 0.94
CA LEU A 108 -8.85 -6.02 2.08
C LEU A 108 -9.80 -6.26 3.26
N GLN A 109 -9.45 -7.22 4.10
CA GLN A 109 -10.15 -7.41 5.36
C GLN A 109 -10.02 -6.15 6.23
N PHE A 110 -11.14 -5.69 6.80
CA PHE A 110 -11.11 -4.61 7.76
C PHE A 110 -10.50 -5.09 9.09
N ILE A 111 -9.55 -4.33 9.63
CA ILE A 111 -8.91 -4.60 10.92
C ILE A 111 -9.55 -3.69 11.96
N ASP A 112 -10.20 -4.28 12.96
CA ASP A 112 -10.83 -3.56 14.06
C ASP A 112 -9.83 -3.04 15.09
N GLY A 113 -10.23 -1.96 15.79
CA GLY A 113 -9.49 -1.44 16.93
C GLY A 113 -8.20 -0.68 16.59
N GLY A 114 -7.84 -0.61 15.32
CA GLY A 114 -6.69 0.17 14.86
C GLY A 114 -6.98 1.66 14.77
N ARG A 115 -5.98 2.49 15.10
CA ARG A 115 -5.99 3.93 14.80
C ARG A 115 -4.71 4.31 14.05
N SER A 116 -4.82 5.22 13.10
CA SER A 116 -3.64 5.80 12.44
C SER A 116 -3.01 6.87 13.34
N ILE A 117 -1.69 6.83 13.46
CA ILE A 117 -0.88 7.85 14.13
C ILE A 117 -0.02 8.48 13.04
N GLU A 118 -0.22 9.77 12.78
CA GLU A 118 0.49 10.48 11.72
C GLU A 118 1.82 11.05 12.22
N VAL A 119 1.87 11.45 13.47
CA VAL A 119 3.05 12.02 14.12
C VAL A 119 3.32 11.24 15.39
N VAL A 120 4.54 10.74 15.54
CA VAL A 120 4.98 10.06 16.76
C VAL A 120 5.09 11.10 17.89
N GLU A 121 4.35 10.89 18.97
CA GLU A 121 4.25 11.83 20.08
C GLU A 121 5.14 11.46 21.28
N ASN A 122 5.54 10.19 21.37
CA ASN A 122 6.32 9.69 22.51
C ASN A 122 7.21 8.51 22.10
N PRO A 123 8.25 8.18 22.92
CA PRO A 123 9.17 7.08 22.65
C PRO A 123 8.50 5.70 22.56
N GLU A 124 7.42 5.47 23.29
CA GLU A 124 6.69 4.20 23.31
C GLU A 124 6.04 3.93 21.96
N GLN A 125 5.47 4.96 21.31
CA GLN A 125 4.94 4.85 19.94
C GLN A 125 6.05 4.58 18.93
N ALA A 126 7.21 5.25 19.06
CA ALA A 126 8.36 5.00 18.20
C ALA A 126 8.87 3.55 18.35
N PHE A 127 8.98 3.08 19.59
CA PHE A 127 9.38 1.71 19.89
C PHE A 127 8.37 0.69 19.31
N ALA A 128 7.07 0.91 19.51
CA ALA A 128 6.03 0.02 19.01
C ALA A 128 6.09 -0.10 17.48
N ALA A 129 6.27 1.03 16.76
CA ALA A 129 6.41 1.03 15.32
C ALA A 129 7.68 0.27 14.87
N ALA A 130 8.84 0.59 15.45
CA ALA A 130 10.10 -0.07 15.12
C ALA A 130 10.07 -1.57 15.44
N PHE A 131 9.51 -1.94 16.59
CA PHE A 131 9.35 -3.34 16.99
C PHE A 131 8.47 -4.12 16.01
N THR A 132 7.32 -3.53 15.60
CA THR A 132 6.41 -4.13 14.64
C THR A 132 7.08 -4.36 13.28
N PHE A 133 7.81 -3.37 12.76
CA PHE A 133 8.60 -3.53 11.54
C PHE A 133 9.70 -4.59 11.69
N GLY A 134 10.37 -4.64 12.84
CA GLY A 134 11.37 -5.67 13.14
C GLY A 134 10.77 -7.08 13.14
N GLN A 135 9.60 -7.27 13.75
CA GLN A 135 8.89 -8.55 13.73
C GLN A 135 8.47 -8.97 12.31
N PHE A 136 7.98 -8.02 11.52
CA PHE A 136 7.63 -8.26 10.12
C PHE A 136 8.86 -8.64 9.28
N ALA A 137 9.96 -7.89 9.39
CA ALA A 137 11.22 -8.19 8.70
C ALA A 137 11.78 -9.57 9.11
N LYS A 138 11.75 -9.90 10.41
CA LYS A 138 12.14 -11.22 10.91
C LYS A 138 11.29 -12.33 10.31
N ALA A 139 9.97 -12.16 10.25
CA ALA A 139 9.08 -13.18 9.70
C ALA A 139 9.31 -13.42 8.21
N LEU A 140 9.83 -12.43 7.47
CA LEU A 140 10.16 -12.54 6.05
C LEU A 140 11.62 -12.92 5.78
N SER A 141 12.45 -13.16 6.79
CA SER A 141 13.89 -13.40 6.60
C SER A 141 14.21 -14.66 5.77
N ASP A 142 13.32 -15.64 5.78
CA ASP A 142 13.41 -16.88 5.01
C ASP A 142 12.41 -16.93 3.82
N PHE A 143 11.75 -15.81 3.54
CA PHE A 143 10.89 -15.69 2.36
C PHE A 143 11.72 -15.63 1.08
N ASP A 144 11.36 -16.45 0.10
CA ASP A 144 12.01 -16.43 -1.22
C ASP A 144 11.59 -15.19 -2.03
N ALA A 145 12.33 -14.10 -1.88
CA ALA A 145 12.07 -12.83 -2.55
C ALA A 145 12.18 -12.90 -4.08
N SER A 146 12.79 -13.98 -4.65
CA SER A 146 12.85 -14.17 -6.11
C SER A 146 11.45 -14.40 -6.73
N LYS A 147 10.47 -14.75 -5.92
CA LYS A 147 9.06 -14.92 -6.31
C LYS A 147 8.29 -13.61 -6.45
N LEU A 148 8.87 -12.50 -5.98
CA LEU A 148 8.21 -11.20 -6.05
C LEU A 148 8.48 -10.49 -7.38
N TYR A 149 7.44 -9.88 -7.90
CA TYR A 149 7.52 -9.00 -9.06
C TYR A 149 7.94 -7.59 -8.66
N SER A 150 8.70 -6.89 -9.48
CA SER A 150 8.94 -5.46 -9.33
C SER A 150 7.69 -4.67 -9.74
N VAL A 151 6.91 -4.21 -8.76
CA VAL A 151 5.62 -3.53 -8.99
C VAL A 151 5.74 -2.02 -9.20
N ILE A 152 6.86 -1.42 -8.77
CA ILE A 152 7.21 -0.02 -9.06
C ILE A 152 8.59 -0.04 -9.72
N PRO A 153 8.67 0.09 -11.05
CA PRO A 153 9.95 0.05 -11.75
C PRO A 153 10.91 1.12 -11.24
N ASN A 154 12.15 0.71 -10.98
CA ASN A 154 13.24 1.60 -10.56
C ASN A 154 13.00 2.38 -9.24
N PHE A 155 12.06 1.97 -8.39
CA PHE A 155 11.72 2.70 -7.17
C PHE A 155 12.93 2.90 -6.24
N HIS A 156 13.73 1.84 -6.06
CA HIS A 156 14.95 1.86 -5.23
C HIS A 156 16.26 1.84 -6.06
N ASN A 157 16.20 2.28 -7.33
CA ASN A 157 17.39 2.36 -8.16
C ASN A 157 18.19 3.63 -7.83
N LEU A 158 19.10 3.54 -6.86
CA LEU A 158 19.88 4.65 -6.36
C LEU A 158 20.76 5.29 -7.47
N ALA A 159 21.38 4.47 -8.33
CA ALA A 159 22.20 4.97 -9.43
C ALA A 159 21.38 5.86 -10.39
N MET A 160 20.15 5.44 -10.71
CA MET A 160 19.24 6.25 -11.52
C MET A 160 18.86 7.56 -10.80
N ARG A 161 18.63 7.51 -9.49
CA ARG A 161 18.30 8.72 -8.70
C ARG A 161 19.46 9.72 -8.68
N PHE A 162 20.70 9.25 -8.53
CA PHE A 162 21.87 10.12 -8.66
C PHE A 162 22.01 10.72 -10.05
N ALA A 163 21.81 9.94 -11.12
CA ALA A 163 21.82 10.48 -12.47
C ALA A 163 20.76 11.58 -12.69
N GLN A 164 19.55 11.40 -12.15
CA GLN A 164 18.49 12.41 -12.18
C GLN A 164 18.89 13.68 -11.39
N LEU A 165 19.50 13.53 -10.22
CA LEU A 165 20.00 14.65 -9.42
C LEU A 165 21.08 15.42 -10.20
N GLU A 166 22.07 14.75 -10.80
CA GLU A 166 23.13 15.36 -11.59
C GLU A 166 22.55 16.14 -12.79
N GLN A 167 21.55 15.57 -13.48
CA GLN A 167 20.85 16.28 -14.56
C GLN A 167 20.12 17.53 -14.08
N ALA A 168 19.44 17.43 -12.92
CA ALA A 168 18.73 18.57 -12.34
C ALA A 168 19.68 19.68 -11.91
N ILE A 169 20.85 19.35 -11.35
CA ILE A 169 21.92 20.28 -10.99
C ILE A 169 22.45 20.99 -12.26
N ALA A 170 22.76 20.22 -13.32
CA ALA A 170 23.28 20.76 -14.56
C ALA A 170 22.28 21.69 -15.27
N ALA A 171 20.99 21.38 -15.18
CA ALA A 171 19.93 22.17 -15.79
C ALA A 171 19.61 23.47 -15.03
N ASP A 172 19.68 23.44 -13.68
CA ASP A 172 19.26 24.53 -12.76
C ASP A 172 18.02 25.30 -13.27
N ALA A 173 17.02 24.58 -13.73
CA ALA A 173 15.91 25.11 -14.54
C ALA A 173 15.13 26.28 -13.90
N VAL A 174 15.23 26.41 -12.58
CA VAL A 174 14.53 27.47 -11.80
C VAL A 174 15.49 28.34 -10.98
N GLY A 175 16.81 28.24 -11.21
CA GLY A 175 17.84 29.09 -10.61
C GLY A 175 17.99 28.94 -9.10
N ARG A 176 17.70 27.75 -8.54
CA ARG A 176 17.77 27.49 -7.08
C ARG A 176 19.05 26.80 -6.60
N LEU A 177 19.93 26.42 -7.50
CA LEU A 177 21.14 25.66 -7.16
C LEU A 177 22.01 26.38 -6.12
N ALA A 178 22.20 27.71 -6.28
CA ALA A 178 22.99 28.51 -5.35
C ALA A 178 22.47 28.43 -3.90
N ALA A 179 21.16 28.36 -3.71
CA ALA A 179 20.54 28.29 -2.38
C ALA A 179 20.61 26.86 -1.77
N CYS A 180 20.92 25.85 -2.57
CA CYS A 180 20.92 24.43 -2.16
C CYS A 180 22.33 23.80 -2.18
N GLN A 181 23.39 24.55 -2.41
CA GLN A 181 24.75 24.03 -2.64
C GLN A 181 25.24 23.08 -1.54
N SER A 182 25.01 23.40 -0.27
CA SER A 182 25.42 22.55 0.86
C SER A 182 24.72 21.20 0.84
N LEU A 183 23.40 21.18 0.58
CA LEU A 183 22.61 19.95 0.49
C LEU A 183 23.02 19.10 -0.72
N VAL A 184 23.30 19.75 -1.85
CA VAL A 184 23.79 19.07 -3.05
C VAL A 184 25.14 18.41 -2.78
N ALA A 185 26.08 19.13 -2.14
CA ALA A 185 27.39 18.59 -1.78
C ALA A 185 27.27 17.37 -0.85
N GLU A 186 26.39 17.45 0.15
CA GLU A 186 26.09 16.35 1.06
C GLU A 186 25.52 15.13 0.30
N CYS A 187 24.51 15.33 -0.55
CA CYS A 187 23.95 14.25 -1.36
C CYS A 187 25.02 13.57 -2.27
N LEU A 188 25.87 14.37 -2.93
CA LEU A 188 26.89 13.85 -3.81
C LEU A 188 28.02 13.13 -3.04
N SER A 189 28.29 13.48 -1.79
CA SER A 189 29.25 12.78 -0.95
C SER A 189 28.79 11.38 -0.52
N ALA A 190 27.49 11.10 -0.63
CA ALA A 190 26.88 9.78 -0.32
C ALA A 190 26.81 8.85 -1.53
N LYS A 191 27.32 9.27 -2.71
CA LYS A 191 27.37 8.46 -3.93
C LYS A 191 28.48 7.42 -3.83
#